data_edeae24b4dfdb994fafd84ee9b70407a
#
_entry.id   edeae24b4dfdb994fafd84ee9b70407a
#
_cell.length_a   1.000
_cell.length_b   1.000
_cell.length_c   1.000
_cell.angle_alpha   90.00
_cell.angle_beta   90.00
_cell.angle_gamma   90.00
#
_symmetry.space_group_name_H-M   'P 1'
#
loop_
_entity.id
_entity.type
_entity.pdbx_description
1 polymer ?
#
loop_
_entity_poly.entity_id
_entity_poly.type
_entity_poly.pdbx_seq_one_letter_code
_entity_poly.pdbx_strand_id
1 'polypeptide(L)'
;DIIAHGRPATQMMGFSDQLSPGQIEALVAHIQTPLEETPAWTVDDIQASRDMASGYTPAAKPTFEADPLNITLVVETGDHHVSVLDGDTFDVLDRFPTPYAVHGGPKFSPDGRFVFIMSRDGWVQKYDIWTLKEVGRLRAGLNSRNIAMSHDGQWLAVANYLPQTLTILSTDTMEPVKVIDVVAHNGTLSRVSAVYQAPQRKSFILALKDAPEIWEVATDPDAGPFHDGYVHSYEKDAVEAFGAQEGLFARRRIPVDEPLDDFFFDPDYRNLIGTNREGTKGVVINLISGGKVAELPLPGMPHLGSGITWDWNGVKVMATP
;
A
#
# COMPACT_ATOMS: atom_id res chain seq x y z
N ASP A 1 23.65 -17.83 -4.13
CA ASP A 1 24.27 -16.74 -4.89
C ASP A 1 24.02 -15.35 -4.27
N ILE A 2 22.77 -14.96 -3.94
CA ILE A 2 22.45 -13.60 -3.43
C ILE A 2 23.18 -13.30 -2.11
N ILE A 3 23.24 -14.23 -1.17
CA ILE A 3 23.96 -14.00 0.11
C ILE A 3 25.47 -13.83 -0.16
N ALA A 4 26.04 -14.64 -1.06
CA ALA A 4 27.47 -14.58 -1.36
C ALA A 4 27.87 -13.29 -2.07
N HIS A 5 27.13 -12.90 -3.11
CA HIS A 5 27.54 -11.85 -4.05
C HIS A 5 26.70 -10.57 -4.00
N GLY A 6 25.68 -10.55 -3.14
CA GLY A 6 24.76 -9.43 -3.06
C GLY A 6 23.83 -9.35 -4.26
N ARG A 7 23.14 -8.23 -4.37
CA ARG A 7 22.27 -7.89 -5.49
C ARG A 7 22.64 -6.52 -6.04
N PRO A 8 23.15 -6.42 -7.27
CA PRO A 8 23.54 -5.15 -7.88
C PRO A 8 22.43 -4.10 -7.80
N ALA A 9 22.79 -2.84 -7.59
CA ALA A 9 21.90 -1.69 -7.47
C ALA A 9 20.84 -1.81 -6.34
N THR A 10 21.12 -2.62 -5.31
CA THR A 10 20.32 -2.70 -4.09
C THR A 10 21.21 -2.56 -2.86
N GLN A 11 20.59 -2.40 -1.68
CA GLN A 11 21.32 -2.39 -0.39
C GLN A 11 21.80 -3.78 0.06
N MET A 12 21.46 -4.83 -0.67
CA MET A 12 21.93 -6.19 -0.36
C MET A 12 23.37 -6.35 -0.83
N MET A 13 24.32 -6.13 0.07
CA MET A 13 25.74 -6.40 -0.18
C MET A 13 26.03 -7.91 -0.21
N GLY A 14 27.15 -8.30 -0.83
CA GLY A 14 27.66 -9.65 -0.75
C GLY A 14 28.38 -9.90 0.58
N PHE A 15 28.31 -11.13 1.08
CA PHE A 15 28.89 -11.55 2.35
C PHE A 15 29.99 -12.61 2.18
N SER A 16 30.44 -12.92 0.96
CA SER A 16 31.46 -13.93 0.70
C SER A 16 32.81 -13.62 1.39
N ASP A 17 33.10 -12.35 1.66
CA ASP A 17 34.33 -11.92 2.36
C ASP A 17 34.22 -12.04 3.89
N GLN A 18 33.01 -12.20 4.41
CA GLN A 18 32.70 -12.25 5.85
C GLN A 18 32.27 -13.64 6.33
N LEU A 19 31.67 -14.43 5.43
CA LEU A 19 31.10 -15.73 5.71
C LEU A 19 31.74 -16.81 4.83
N SER A 20 32.08 -17.92 5.45
CA SER A 20 32.54 -19.10 4.71
C SER A 20 31.38 -19.73 3.89
N PRO A 21 31.68 -20.51 2.83
CA PRO A 21 30.68 -21.21 2.06
C PRO A 21 29.72 -22.07 2.91
N GLY A 22 30.24 -22.78 3.91
CA GLY A 22 29.42 -23.58 4.81
C GLY A 22 28.47 -22.75 5.71
N GLN A 23 28.90 -21.55 6.12
CA GLN A 23 28.02 -20.63 6.83
C GLN A 23 26.91 -20.09 5.92
N ILE A 24 27.24 -19.77 4.66
CA ILE A 24 26.25 -19.34 3.67
C ILE A 24 25.22 -20.44 3.39
N GLU A 25 25.68 -21.70 3.22
CA GLU A 25 24.78 -22.85 3.07
C GLU A 25 23.88 -23.05 4.28
N ALA A 26 24.40 -22.94 5.49
CA ALA A 26 23.62 -23.02 6.72
C ALA A 26 22.55 -21.92 6.81
N LEU A 27 22.90 -20.67 6.43
CA LEU A 27 21.96 -19.56 6.36
C LEU A 27 20.87 -19.81 5.31
N VAL A 28 21.22 -20.31 4.13
CA VAL A 28 20.24 -20.67 3.10
C VAL A 28 19.27 -21.71 3.62
N ALA A 29 19.78 -22.78 4.25
CA ALA A 29 18.95 -23.84 4.83
C ALA A 29 18.02 -23.27 5.91
N HIS A 30 18.53 -22.44 6.80
CA HIS A 30 17.75 -21.80 7.87
C HIS A 30 16.62 -20.90 7.30
N ILE A 31 16.93 -20.05 6.33
CA ILE A 31 15.94 -19.12 5.72
C ILE A 31 14.85 -19.90 4.96
N GLN A 32 15.21 -21.05 4.37
CA GLN A 32 14.27 -21.88 3.62
C GLN A 32 13.50 -22.89 4.47
N THR A 33 13.89 -23.07 5.73
CA THR A 33 13.16 -23.96 6.64
C THR A 33 11.79 -23.34 6.96
N PRO A 34 10.67 -24.01 6.62
CA PRO A 34 9.34 -23.53 6.99
C PRO A 34 9.23 -23.41 8.51
N LEU A 35 8.54 -22.39 8.96
CA LEU A 35 8.16 -22.28 10.37
C LEU A 35 7.12 -23.37 10.70
N GLU A 36 7.19 -23.95 11.89
CA GLU A 36 6.19 -24.92 12.35
C GLU A 36 4.80 -24.29 12.40
N GLU A 37 4.72 -23.03 12.84
CA GLU A 37 3.50 -22.24 12.83
C GLU A 37 3.75 -20.90 12.18
N THR A 38 2.81 -20.45 11.34
CA THR A 38 2.85 -19.10 10.78
C THR A 38 2.59 -18.09 11.91
N PRO A 39 3.46 -17.08 12.10
CA PRO A 39 3.25 -16.08 13.14
C PRO A 39 1.91 -15.37 12.96
N ALA A 40 1.11 -15.37 14.02
CA ALA A 40 -0.11 -14.57 14.08
C ALA A 40 0.19 -13.13 14.47
N TRP A 41 -0.66 -12.21 14.04
CA TRP A 41 -0.65 -10.81 14.45
C TRP A 41 -2.11 -10.35 14.47
N THR A 42 -2.66 -10.35 15.66
CA THR A 42 -4.10 -10.13 15.89
C THR A 42 -4.42 -8.64 16.04
N VAL A 43 -5.70 -8.30 16.10
CA VAL A 43 -6.15 -6.92 16.41
C VAL A 43 -5.63 -6.48 17.78
N ASP A 44 -5.58 -7.39 18.76
CA ASP A 44 -5.05 -7.08 20.09
C ASP A 44 -3.55 -6.79 20.04
N ASP A 45 -2.78 -7.52 19.23
CA ASP A 45 -1.35 -7.25 19.01
C ASP A 45 -1.13 -5.89 18.33
N ILE A 46 -1.95 -5.56 17.33
CA ILE A 46 -1.92 -4.25 16.67
C ILE A 46 -2.19 -3.15 17.71
N GLN A 47 -3.24 -3.30 18.50
CA GLN A 47 -3.61 -2.32 19.53
C GLN A 47 -2.54 -2.20 20.62
N ALA A 48 -1.97 -3.31 21.06
CA ALA A 48 -0.90 -3.33 22.07
C ALA A 48 0.41 -2.71 21.56
N SER A 49 0.66 -2.73 20.26
CA SER A 49 1.84 -2.11 19.65
C SER A 49 1.74 -0.59 19.49
N ARG A 50 0.55 -0.02 19.71
CA ARG A 50 0.29 1.40 19.54
C ARG A 50 1.02 2.22 20.59
N ASP A 51 1.88 3.13 20.13
CA ASP A 51 2.71 4.01 20.94
C ASP A 51 2.50 5.46 20.49
N MET A 52 1.82 6.25 21.32
CA MET A 52 1.55 7.66 21.05
C MET A 52 2.52 8.53 21.81
N ALA A 53 3.09 9.52 21.13
CA ALA A 53 4.09 10.42 21.70
C ALA A 53 3.50 11.25 22.86
N SER A 54 3.91 10.94 24.08
CA SER A 54 3.36 11.57 25.30
C SER A 54 3.61 13.08 25.40
N GLY A 55 4.57 13.61 24.65
CA GLY A 55 4.89 15.04 24.59
C GLY A 55 4.37 15.77 23.36
N TYR A 56 3.60 15.09 22.50
CA TYR A 56 3.05 15.72 21.31
C TYR A 56 1.91 16.67 21.65
N THR A 57 1.99 17.89 21.11
CA THR A 57 0.91 18.88 21.16
C THR A 57 0.77 19.51 19.78
N PRO A 58 -0.42 19.49 19.18
CA PRO A 58 -0.63 20.08 17.86
C PRO A 58 -0.42 21.60 17.90
N ALA A 59 0.22 22.15 16.88
CA ALA A 59 0.36 23.59 16.69
C ALA A 59 -0.78 24.14 15.84
N ALA A 60 -1.14 25.40 16.05
CA ALA A 60 -2.15 26.07 15.24
C ALA A 60 -1.61 26.53 13.86
N LYS A 61 -0.29 26.57 13.69
CA LYS A 61 0.41 26.92 12.46
C LYS A 61 1.78 26.22 12.42
N PRO A 62 2.42 26.11 11.23
CA PRO A 62 3.78 25.60 11.13
C PRO A 62 4.75 26.32 12.06
N THR A 63 5.73 25.58 12.60
CA THR A 63 6.77 26.09 13.50
C THR A 63 8.03 26.54 12.76
N PHE A 64 8.01 26.51 11.45
CA PHE A 64 9.09 26.90 10.53
C PHE A 64 8.60 27.95 9.51
N GLU A 65 9.54 28.57 8.81
CA GLU A 65 9.28 29.60 7.80
C GLU A 65 9.54 29.02 6.39
N ALA A 66 8.75 28.06 5.97
CA ALA A 66 8.74 27.52 4.60
C ALA A 66 7.30 27.35 4.17
N ASP A 67 7.05 27.23 2.87
CA ASP A 67 5.72 26.91 2.36
C ASP A 67 5.33 25.47 2.79
N PRO A 68 4.33 25.28 3.67
CA PRO A 68 3.95 23.96 4.15
C PRO A 68 3.40 23.03 3.07
N LEU A 69 3.01 23.59 1.91
CA LEU A 69 2.57 22.81 0.74
C LEU A 69 3.73 22.48 -0.21
N ASN A 70 4.92 23.06 0.00
CA ASN A 70 6.13 22.75 -0.78
C ASN A 70 7.21 22.08 0.08
N ILE A 71 6.81 21.19 0.96
CA ILE A 71 7.73 20.37 1.77
C ILE A 71 8.10 19.11 0.99
N THR A 72 9.39 18.82 0.94
CA THR A 72 9.92 17.60 0.31
C THR A 72 10.40 16.62 1.36
N LEU A 73 9.97 15.37 1.26
CA LEU A 73 10.46 14.29 2.12
C LEU A 73 11.46 13.43 1.36
N VAL A 74 12.64 13.25 1.94
CA VAL A 74 13.67 12.34 1.44
C VAL A 74 13.75 11.12 2.34
N VAL A 75 13.38 9.96 1.79
CA VAL A 75 13.46 8.69 2.51
C VAL A 75 14.87 8.12 2.38
N GLU A 76 15.58 8.10 3.48
CA GLU A 76 16.95 7.62 3.58
C GLU A 76 16.95 6.15 4.01
N THR A 77 16.73 5.25 3.05
CA THR A 77 16.57 3.82 3.35
C THR A 77 17.84 3.16 3.90
N GLY A 78 19.01 3.76 3.68
CA GLY A 78 20.29 3.22 4.10
C GLY A 78 20.55 3.27 5.61
N ASP A 79 19.96 4.25 6.29
CA ASP A 79 20.12 4.44 7.75
C ASP A 79 18.80 4.63 8.49
N HIS A 80 17.68 4.38 7.81
CA HIS A 80 16.32 4.39 8.38
C HIS A 80 15.91 5.76 8.93
N HIS A 81 16.08 6.81 8.14
CA HIS A 81 15.61 8.16 8.45
C HIS A 81 14.75 8.74 7.33
N VAL A 82 14.05 9.80 7.67
CA VAL A 82 13.41 10.71 6.70
C VAL A 82 13.88 12.11 6.99
N SER A 83 14.42 12.80 5.97
CA SER A 83 14.70 14.23 6.01
C SER A 83 13.50 15.01 5.48
N VAL A 84 13.14 16.06 6.19
CA VAL A 84 12.11 17.04 5.82
C VAL A 84 12.84 18.27 5.30
N LEU A 85 12.62 18.60 4.02
CA LEU A 85 13.29 19.72 3.38
C LEU A 85 12.28 20.81 3.03
N ASP A 86 12.70 22.05 3.11
CA ASP A 86 12.07 23.15 2.39
C ASP A 86 12.21 22.89 0.89
N GLY A 87 11.09 22.83 0.16
CA GLY A 87 11.08 22.52 -1.26
C GLY A 87 11.61 23.66 -2.16
N ASP A 88 11.75 24.89 -1.64
CA ASP A 88 12.29 26.03 -2.38
C ASP A 88 13.80 26.15 -2.23
N THR A 89 14.32 25.97 -1.00
CA THR A 89 15.75 26.18 -0.70
C THR A 89 16.53 24.87 -0.57
N PHE A 90 15.83 23.74 -0.35
CA PHE A 90 16.37 22.42 -0.02
C PHE A 90 17.12 22.38 1.32
N ASP A 91 16.91 23.37 2.18
CA ASP A 91 17.42 23.35 3.55
C ASP A 91 16.70 22.26 4.36
N VAL A 92 17.45 21.59 5.24
CA VAL A 92 16.88 20.55 6.12
C VAL A 92 16.17 21.24 7.28
N LEU A 93 14.85 21.02 7.36
CA LEU A 93 14.01 21.52 8.45
C LEU A 93 14.02 20.55 9.64
N ASP A 94 14.02 19.26 9.36
CA ASP A 94 14.12 18.19 10.36
C ASP A 94 14.61 16.89 9.72
N ARG A 95 15.11 15.99 10.57
CA ARG A 95 15.51 14.63 10.20
C ARG A 95 15.17 13.68 11.32
N PHE A 96 14.27 12.74 11.07
CA PHE A 96 13.77 11.85 12.11
C PHE A 96 13.97 10.37 11.74
N PRO A 97 14.16 9.49 12.75
CA PRO A 97 14.30 8.07 12.52
C PRO A 97 12.96 7.42 12.15
N THR A 98 13.03 6.42 11.28
CA THR A 98 11.89 5.58 10.94
C THR A 98 12.09 4.16 11.45
N PRO A 99 11.01 3.39 11.64
CA PRO A 99 11.12 1.95 11.75
C PRO A 99 11.82 1.36 10.51
N TYR A 100 12.22 0.12 10.60
CA TYR A 100 13.00 -0.57 9.59
C TYR A 100 12.41 -0.48 8.18
N ALA A 101 13.25 -0.30 7.17
CA ALA A 101 12.99 -0.40 5.73
C ALA A 101 11.65 0.22 5.26
N VAL A 102 11.58 1.55 5.22
CA VAL A 102 10.44 2.29 4.66
C VAL A 102 10.12 1.82 3.24
N HIS A 103 8.85 1.59 2.95
CA HIS A 103 8.38 1.10 1.66
C HIS A 103 6.98 1.65 1.33
N GLY A 104 6.67 1.78 0.04
CA GLY A 104 5.34 2.15 -0.44
C GLY A 104 5.04 3.65 -0.43
N GLY A 105 6.04 4.49 -0.22
CA GLY A 105 5.96 5.94 -0.25
C GLY A 105 5.12 6.56 0.88
N PRO A 106 5.47 7.75 1.35
CA PRO A 106 4.69 8.50 2.34
C PRO A 106 3.28 8.84 1.83
N LYS A 107 2.30 8.89 2.74
CA LYS A 107 0.93 9.33 2.45
C LYS A 107 0.58 10.53 3.30
N PHE A 108 0.19 11.61 2.64
CA PHE A 108 -0.15 12.87 3.28
C PHE A 108 -1.64 12.96 3.59
N SER A 109 -1.99 13.59 4.70
CA SER A 109 -3.38 14.02 4.92
C SER A 109 -3.81 15.03 3.85
N PRO A 110 -5.13 15.18 3.58
CA PRO A 110 -5.61 16.08 2.52
C PRO A 110 -5.18 17.54 2.68
N ASP A 111 -4.93 17.98 3.91
CA ASP A 111 -4.41 19.31 4.25
C ASP A 111 -2.87 19.43 4.19
N GLY A 112 -2.17 18.33 3.88
CA GLY A 112 -0.72 18.27 3.82
C GLY A 112 -0.01 18.30 5.18
N ARG A 113 -0.75 18.34 6.29
CA ARG A 113 -0.17 18.49 7.62
C ARG A 113 0.46 17.22 8.16
N PHE A 114 -0.26 16.11 8.09
CA PHE A 114 0.24 14.83 8.60
C PHE A 114 0.77 13.96 7.48
N VAL A 115 1.85 13.27 7.76
CA VAL A 115 2.38 12.24 6.87
C VAL A 115 2.42 10.89 7.60
N PHE A 116 2.05 9.85 6.88
CA PHE A 116 2.08 8.47 7.33
C PHE A 116 3.14 7.71 6.54
N ILE A 117 4.02 7.05 7.27
CA ILE A 117 5.18 6.34 6.72
C ILE A 117 5.09 4.90 7.20
N MET A 118 5.22 3.95 6.27
CA MET A 118 5.16 2.53 6.57
C MET A 118 6.51 1.87 6.33
N SER A 119 6.86 0.94 7.18
CA SER A 119 8.02 0.06 7.00
C SER A 119 7.62 -1.39 6.64
N ARG A 120 8.54 -2.11 6.03
CA ARG A 120 8.30 -3.50 5.58
C ARG A 120 7.99 -4.47 6.70
N ASP A 121 8.43 -4.20 7.91
CA ASP A 121 8.11 -4.97 9.12
C ASP A 121 6.80 -4.55 9.81
N GLY A 122 5.97 -3.78 9.09
CA GLY A 122 4.59 -3.51 9.43
C GLY A 122 4.34 -2.28 10.29
N TRP A 123 5.36 -1.51 10.66
CA TRP A 123 5.16 -0.29 11.40
C TRP A 123 4.59 0.82 10.51
N VAL A 124 3.65 1.56 11.08
CA VAL A 124 3.09 2.81 10.53
C VAL A 124 3.38 3.91 11.53
N GLN A 125 4.09 4.94 11.07
CA GLN A 125 4.45 6.12 11.84
C GLN A 125 3.65 7.32 11.33
N LYS A 126 3.02 8.08 12.24
CA LYS A 126 2.35 9.35 11.96
C LYS A 126 3.25 10.49 12.41
N TYR A 127 3.56 11.41 11.51
CA TYR A 127 4.41 12.56 11.78
C TYR A 127 3.65 13.85 11.42
N ASP A 128 3.71 14.86 12.28
CA ASP A 128 3.13 16.18 12.06
C ASP A 128 4.19 17.11 11.46
N ILE A 129 4.05 17.41 10.18
CA ILE A 129 4.95 18.30 9.45
C ILE A 129 4.95 19.70 10.07
N TRP A 130 3.81 20.20 10.55
CA TRP A 130 3.75 21.55 11.13
C TRP A 130 4.56 21.71 12.41
N THR A 131 4.64 20.69 13.21
CA THR A 131 5.39 20.71 14.47
C THR A 131 6.76 20.07 14.36
N LEU A 132 7.07 19.42 13.25
CA LEU A 132 8.27 18.61 13.04
C LEU A 132 8.42 17.56 14.14
N LYS A 133 7.34 16.82 14.45
CA LYS A 133 7.31 15.82 15.52
C LYS A 133 6.54 14.57 15.15
N GLU A 134 7.03 13.45 15.66
CA GLU A 134 6.24 12.21 15.65
C GLU A 134 5.01 12.38 16.54
N VAL A 135 3.85 11.95 16.02
CA VAL A 135 2.58 11.90 16.75
C VAL A 135 2.41 10.56 17.44
N GLY A 136 2.83 9.50 16.74
CA GLY A 136 2.77 8.14 17.24
C GLY A 136 2.99 7.12 16.12
N ARG A 137 3.01 5.87 16.53
CA ARG A 137 3.21 4.72 15.65
C ARG A 137 2.47 3.49 16.15
N LEU A 138 2.24 2.55 15.26
CA LEU A 138 1.72 1.23 15.58
C LEU A 138 2.24 0.20 14.58
N ARG A 139 2.18 -1.07 14.91
CA ARG A 139 2.56 -2.15 14.01
C ARG A 139 1.31 -2.84 13.46
N ALA A 140 0.96 -2.57 12.20
CA ALA A 140 -0.26 -3.08 11.55
C ALA A 140 -0.15 -4.52 11.03
N GLY A 141 1.06 -5.07 10.99
CA GLY A 141 1.35 -6.43 10.53
C GLY A 141 2.79 -6.81 10.82
N LEU A 142 3.20 -7.99 10.41
CA LEU A 142 4.59 -8.47 10.53
C LEU A 142 5.39 -8.28 9.24
N ASN A 143 4.70 -8.20 8.10
CA ASN A 143 5.27 -7.86 6.80
C ASN A 143 4.21 -7.13 5.98
N SER A 144 4.45 -5.84 5.70
CA SER A 144 3.52 -4.99 4.96
C SER A 144 4.12 -4.55 3.63
N ARG A 145 3.26 -4.29 2.65
CA ARG A 145 3.68 -3.96 1.27
C ARG A 145 3.58 -2.47 0.97
N ASN A 146 2.42 -1.88 1.17
CA ASN A 146 2.21 -0.45 1.05
C ASN A 146 0.95 0.00 1.81
N ILE A 147 0.73 1.30 1.84
CA ILE A 147 -0.42 1.94 2.48
C ILE A 147 -1.14 2.87 1.51
N ALA A 148 -2.43 3.07 1.77
CA ALA A 148 -3.24 4.08 1.09
C ALA A 148 -4.08 4.86 2.10
N MET A 149 -4.21 6.17 1.89
CA MET A 149 -5.11 7.01 2.68
C MET A 149 -6.43 7.18 1.94
N SER A 150 -7.55 7.22 2.65
CA SER A 150 -8.85 7.55 2.06
C SER A 150 -8.91 9.00 1.56
N HIS A 151 -9.82 9.27 0.63
CA HIS A 151 -9.96 10.58 -0.01
C HIS A 151 -10.28 11.73 0.97
N ASP A 152 -10.96 11.40 2.06
CA ASP A 152 -11.33 12.32 3.14
C ASP A 152 -10.27 12.38 4.27
N GLY A 153 -9.22 11.57 4.17
CA GLY A 153 -8.15 11.50 5.15
C GLY A 153 -8.51 10.77 6.45
N GLN A 154 -9.70 10.15 6.56
CA GLN A 154 -10.14 9.52 7.82
C GLN A 154 -9.53 8.14 8.05
N TRP A 155 -9.25 7.41 6.98
CA TRP A 155 -8.83 6.02 7.02
C TRP A 155 -7.48 5.79 6.35
N LEU A 156 -6.69 4.90 6.94
CA LEU A 156 -5.45 4.41 6.34
C LEU A 156 -5.54 2.90 6.18
N ALA A 157 -5.45 2.43 4.95
CA ALA A 157 -5.40 1.01 4.64
C ALA A 157 -3.96 0.53 4.57
N VAL A 158 -3.63 -0.55 5.27
CA VAL A 158 -2.30 -1.19 5.28
C VAL A 158 -2.41 -2.56 4.64
N ALA A 159 -1.71 -2.74 3.53
CA ALA A 159 -1.65 -3.99 2.78
C ALA A 159 -0.59 -4.92 3.37
N ASN A 160 -0.99 -6.05 3.92
CA ASN A 160 -0.11 -6.98 4.60
C ASN A 160 0.17 -8.25 3.76
N TYR A 161 1.42 -8.71 3.86
CA TYR A 161 1.86 -10.02 3.40
C TYR A 161 1.79 -11.06 4.51
N LEU A 162 2.02 -10.62 5.75
CA LEU A 162 1.96 -11.45 6.94
C LEU A 162 1.42 -10.63 8.13
N PRO A 163 0.30 -11.05 8.71
CA PRO A 163 -0.67 -12.00 8.12
C PRO A 163 -1.25 -11.47 6.81
N GLN A 164 -1.90 -12.31 6.02
CA GLN A 164 -2.54 -11.93 4.76
C GLN A 164 -3.83 -11.15 5.04
N THR A 165 -3.68 -9.90 5.39
CA THR A 165 -4.80 -9.02 5.79
C THR A 165 -4.72 -7.65 5.14
N LEU A 166 -5.85 -6.99 5.09
CA LEU A 166 -5.96 -5.54 4.93
C LEU A 166 -6.34 -4.97 6.30
N THR A 167 -5.43 -4.21 6.91
CA THR A 167 -5.69 -3.52 8.18
C THR A 167 -6.12 -2.10 7.89
N ILE A 168 -7.24 -1.66 8.44
CA ILE A 168 -7.75 -0.29 8.32
C ILE A 168 -7.61 0.40 9.66
N LEU A 169 -6.95 1.54 9.66
CA LEU A 169 -6.66 2.37 10.82
C LEU A 169 -7.43 3.69 10.73
N SER A 170 -7.84 4.21 11.87
CA SER A 170 -8.20 5.63 12.01
C SER A 170 -6.93 6.49 11.89
N THR A 171 -6.92 7.46 11.01
CA THR A 171 -5.79 8.39 10.88
C THR A 171 -5.71 9.36 12.05
N ASP A 172 -6.83 9.65 12.70
CA ASP A 172 -6.89 10.54 13.87
C ASP A 172 -6.29 9.86 15.09
N THR A 173 -6.85 8.73 15.50
CA THR A 173 -6.48 8.04 16.75
C THR A 173 -5.35 7.05 16.59
N MET A 174 -4.98 6.68 15.37
CA MET A 174 -4.05 5.58 15.09
C MET A 174 -4.50 4.23 15.69
N GLU A 175 -5.80 3.98 15.75
CA GLU A 175 -6.38 2.73 16.23
C GLU A 175 -6.81 1.83 15.08
N PRO A 176 -6.70 0.51 15.23
CA PRO A 176 -7.26 -0.41 14.25
C PRO A 176 -8.79 -0.35 14.31
N VAL A 177 -9.41 -0.06 13.14
CA VAL A 177 -10.86 0.01 12.99
C VAL A 177 -11.41 -1.28 12.42
N LYS A 178 -10.69 -1.87 11.47
CA LYS A 178 -11.06 -3.13 10.85
C LYS A 178 -9.83 -3.90 10.36
N VAL A 179 -9.83 -5.19 10.58
CA VAL A 179 -8.87 -6.12 9.96
C VAL A 179 -9.68 -7.09 9.10
N ILE A 180 -9.33 -7.20 7.84
CA ILE A 180 -10.01 -8.02 6.84
C ILE A 180 -9.05 -9.10 6.39
N ASP A 181 -9.39 -10.36 6.63
CA ASP A 181 -8.66 -11.49 6.04
C ASP A 181 -8.84 -11.47 4.53
N VAL A 182 -7.73 -11.53 3.80
CA VAL A 182 -7.75 -11.46 2.34
C VAL A 182 -7.93 -12.85 1.77
N VAL A 183 -9.18 -13.32 1.80
CA VAL A 183 -9.58 -14.61 1.24
C VAL A 183 -10.29 -14.37 -0.09
N ALA A 184 -9.69 -14.83 -1.18
CA ALA A 184 -10.24 -14.76 -2.53
C ALA A 184 -11.53 -15.58 -2.67
N HIS A 185 -12.28 -15.37 -3.75
CA HIS A 185 -13.54 -16.08 -4.00
C HIS A 185 -13.36 -17.62 -4.02
N ASN A 186 -12.23 -18.08 -4.53
CA ASN A 186 -11.88 -19.50 -4.57
C ASN A 186 -11.37 -20.06 -3.24
N GLY A 187 -11.39 -19.30 -2.15
CA GLY A 187 -10.92 -19.70 -0.83
C GLY A 187 -9.41 -19.53 -0.60
N THR A 188 -8.65 -19.05 -1.58
CA THR A 188 -7.21 -18.82 -1.43
C THR A 188 -6.97 -17.65 -0.49
N LEU A 189 -6.20 -17.86 0.57
CA LEU A 189 -5.67 -16.80 1.42
C LEU A 189 -4.55 -16.10 0.66
N SER A 190 -4.67 -14.79 0.45
CA SER A 190 -3.77 -14.03 -0.41
C SER A 190 -3.11 -12.85 0.30
N ARG A 191 -1.85 -12.63 -0.05
CA ARG A 191 -1.16 -11.36 0.23
C ARG A 191 -1.78 -10.25 -0.63
N VAL A 192 -1.65 -9.01 -0.17
CA VAL A 192 -2.05 -7.84 -0.96
C VAL A 192 -0.82 -7.25 -1.66
N SER A 193 -0.78 -7.32 -2.98
CA SER A 193 0.38 -6.83 -3.76
C SER A 193 0.46 -5.31 -3.81
N ALA A 194 -0.67 -4.62 -3.92
CA ALA A 194 -0.77 -3.17 -3.94
C ALA A 194 -2.13 -2.71 -3.41
N VAL A 195 -2.18 -1.55 -2.76
CA VAL A 195 -3.39 -0.84 -2.38
C VAL A 195 -3.24 0.65 -2.69
N TYR A 196 -4.25 1.23 -3.37
CA TYR A 196 -4.29 2.64 -3.70
C TYR A 196 -5.68 3.22 -3.46
N GLN A 197 -5.69 4.52 -3.20
CA GLN A 197 -6.89 5.32 -3.11
C GLN A 197 -7.50 5.55 -4.49
N ALA A 198 -8.81 5.44 -4.60
CA ALA A 198 -9.61 5.88 -5.75
C ALA A 198 -10.61 6.97 -5.28
N PRO A 199 -10.20 8.27 -5.29
CA PRO A 199 -10.95 9.35 -4.63
C PRO A 199 -12.36 9.52 -5.20
N GLN A 200 -12.50 9.50 -6.52
CA GLN A 200 -13.80 9.67 -7.19
C GLN A 200 -14.76 8.50 -6.93
N ARG A 201 -14.23 7.36 -6.51
CA ARG A 201 -14.99 6.16 -6.14
C ARG A 201 -15.20 6.08 -4.64
N LYS A 202 -14.54 6.94 -3.86
CA LYS A 202 -14.50 6.89 -2.39
C LYS A 202 -14.17 5.48 -1.90
N SER A 203 -13.12 4.89 -2.44
CA SER A 203 -12.75 3.50 -2.18
C SER A 203 -11.25 3.32 -2.16
N PHE A 204 -10.81 2.27 -1.47
CA PHE A 204 -9.51 1.66 -1.70
C PHE A 204 -9.66 0.59 -2.76
N ILE A 205 -8.71 0.54 -3.69
CA ILE A 205 -8.58 -0.55 -4.65
C ILE A 205 -7.32 -1.33 -4.29
N LEU A 206 -7.41 -2.64 -4.26
CA LEU A 206 -6.28 -3.50 -3.95
C LEU A 206 -6.22 -4.69 -4.90
N ALA A 207 -4.99 -5.12 -5.22
CA ALA A 207 -4.74 -6.32 -6.01
C ALA A 207 -4.27 -7.46 -5.10
N LEU A 208 -4.79 -8.66 -5.33
CA LEU A 208 -4.39 -9.86 -4.63
C LEU A 208 -3.18 -10.47 -5.31
N LYS A 209 -2.16 -10.80 -4.52
CA LYS A 209 -0.89 -11.33 -5.05
C LYS A 209 -0.97 -12.80 -5.43
N ASP A 210 -1.76 -13.56 -4.69
CA ASP A 210 -1.78 -15.02 -4.79
C ASP A 210 -3.08 -15.54 -5.40
N ALA A 211 -3.98 -14.62 -5.81
CA ALA A 211 -5.23 -14.94 -6.47
C ALA A 211 -5.55 -13.89 -7.56
N PRO A 212 -6.23 -14.30 -8.66
CA PRO A 212 -6.56 -13.41 -9.76
C PRO A 212 -7.79 -12.55 -9.44
N GLU A 213 -7.67 -11.70 -8.46
CA GLU A 213 -8.73 -10.78 -8.02
C GLU A 213 -8.19 -9.39 -7.70
N ILE A 214 -9.03 -8.40 -7.96
CA ILE A 214 -8.94 -7.03 -7.44
C ILE A 214 -10.11 -6.85 -6.47
N TRP A 215 -9.88 -6.17 -5.37
CA TRP A 215 -10.94 -5.76 -4.46
C TRP A 215 -11.12 -4.25 -4.49
N GLU A 216 -12.37 -3.84 -4.41
CA GLU A 216 -12.77 -2.47 -4.10
C GLU A 216 -13.38 -2.47 -2.70
N VAL A 217 -12.82 -1.64 -1.80
CA VAL A 217 -13.28 -1.51 -0.41
C VAL A 217 -13.73 -0.08 -0.19
N ALA A 218 -15.02 0.12 0.06
CA ALA A 218 -15.60 1.43 0.20
C ALA A 218 -15.09 2.18 1.45
N THR A 219 -14.89 3.48 1.31
CA THR A 219 -14.63 4.41 2.42
C THR A 219 -15.80 5.36 2.67
N ASP A 220 -16.89 5.16 1.95
CA ASP A 220 -18.14 5.89 2.11
C ASP A 220 -19.10 5.09 3.00
N PRO A 221 -19.62 5.66 4.09
CA PRO A 221 -20.62 4.98 4.93
C PRO A 221 -21.93 4.68 4.20
N ASP A 222 -22.22 5.43 3.12
CA ASP A 222 -23.41 5.25 2.30
C ASP A 222 -23.16 4.42 1.03
N ALA A 223 -22.02 3.73 0.96
CA ALA A 223 -21.66 2.92 -0.21
C ALA A 223 -22.59 1.71 -0.39
N GLY A 224 -22.82 1.37 -1.61
CA GLY A 224 -23.46 0.09 -1.96
C GLY A 224 -24.70 0.21 -2.84
N PRO A 225 -25.35 -0.92 -3.12
CA PRO A 225 -24.88 -2.27 -2.79
C PRO A 225 -23.70 -2.72 -3.66
N PHE A 226 -22.68 -3.33 -3.04
CA PHE A 226 -21.60 -4.01 -3.73
C PHE A 226 -21.89 -5.50 -3.82
N HIS A 227 -21.84 -6.03 -5.03
CA HIS A 227 -22.08 -7.44 -5.31
C HIS A 227 -20.74 -8.16 -5.56
N ASP A 228 -20.58 -9.35 -5.03
CA ASP A 228 -19.44 -10.23 -5.34
C ASP A 228 -19.74 -10.94 -6.69
N GLY A 229 -18.97 -10.61 -7.74
CA GLY A 229 -19.10 -11.22 -9.06
C GLY A 229 -19.83 -10.37 -10.12
N TYR A 230 -20.22 -11.01 -11.22
CA TYR A 230 -20.93 -10.34 -12.32
C TYR A 230 -22.36 -10.00 -11.92
N VAL A 231 -22.75 -8.73 -12.05
CA VAL A 231 -24.07 -8.21 -11.65
C VAL A 231 -25.20 -8.61 -12.61
N HIS A 232 -24.89 -9.15 -13.79
CA HIS A 232 -25.88 -9.48 -14.79
C HIS A 232 -25.77 -10.93 -15.24
N SER A 233 -26.69 -11.77 -14.78
CA SER A 233 -27.12 -12.94 -15.53
C SER A 233 -28.35 -12.56 -16.34
N TYR A 234 -28.30 -12.73 -17.65
CA TYR A 234 -29.50 -12.66 -18.53
C TYR A 234 -30.33 -13.95 -18.48
N GLU A 235 -29.91 -14.91 -17.68
CA GLU A 235 -30.68 -16.14 -17.49
C GLU A 235 -31.78 -15.88 -16.46
N LYS A 236 -33.01 -16.13 -16.93
CA LYS A 236 -34.22 -16.08 -16.11
C LYS A 236 -34.08 -17.16 -15.03
N ASP A 237 -34.06 -16.78 -13.77
CA ASP A 237 -33.88 -17.66 -12.61
C ASP A 237 -32.42 -17.91 -12.15
N ALA A 238 -31.41 -17.24 -12.73
CA ALA A 238 -30.10 -17.21 -12.12
C ALA A 238 -30.17 -16.45 -10.78
N VAL A 239 -29.73 -17.11 -9.71
CA VAL A 239 -29.63 -16.48 -8.39
C VAL A 239 -28.58 -15.37 -8.47
N GLU A 240 -29.05 -14.14 -8.67
CA GLU A 240 -28.21 -12.98 -8.70
C GLU A 240 -27.59 -12.77 -7.33
N ALA A 241 -26.28 -12.70 -7.36
CA ALA A 241 -25.40 -12.19 -6.30
C ALA A 241 -25.62 -12.74 -4.90
N PHE A 242 -24.75 -13.60 -4.50
CA PHE A 242 -24.54 -13.91 -3.09
C PHE A 242 -24.18 -12.63 -2.33
N GLY A 243 -25.12 -12.13 -1.50
CA GLY A 243 -24.90 -11.13 -0.48
C GLY A 243 -24.31 -9.81 -0.96
N ALA A 244 -25.13 -8.83 -1.23
CA ALA A 244 -24.68 -7.45 -1.35
C ALA A 244 -24.09 -6.97 -0.03
N GLN A 245 -22.90 -6.33 -0.10
CA GLN A 245 -22.33 -5.60 1.01
C GLN A 245 -22.62 -4.11 0.84
N GLU A 246 -22.97 -3.43 1.92
CA GLU A 246 -23.32 -2.01 1.93
C GLU A 246 -22.57 -1.28 3.04
N GLY A 247 -22.39 0.02 2.86
CA GLY A 247 -21.83 0.91 3.84
C GLY A 247 -20.31 0.90 3.93
N LEU A 248 -19.82 1.40 5.05
CA LEU A 248 -18.39 1.59 5.29
C LEU A 248 -17.65 0.24 5.26
N PHE A 249 -16.59 0.19 4.48
CA PHE A 249 -15.76 -0.98 4.23
C PHE A 249 -16.50 -2.17 3.59
N ALA A 250 -17.62 -1.89 2.92
CA ALA A 250 -18.22 -2.84 2.01
C ALA A 250 -17.22 -3.20 0.91
N ARG A 251 -17.19 -4.47 0.52
CA ARG A 251 -16.20 -5.00 -0.42
C ARG A 251 -16.88 -5.51 -1.68
N ARG A 252 -16.31 -5.16 -2.82
CA ARG A 252 -16.59 -5.75 -4.12
C ARG A 252 -15.38 -6.52 -4.62
N ARG A 253 -15.60 -7.72 -5.18
CA ARG A 253 -14.57 -8.51 -5.85
C ARG A 253 -14.68 -8.35 -7.36
N ILE A 254 -13.53 -8.15 -8.00
CA ILE A 254 -13.43 -8.03 -9.46
C ILE A 254 -12.46 -9.14 -9.91
N PRO A 255 -12.96 -10.19 -10.60
CA PRO A 255 -12.08 -11.24 -11.11
C PRO A 255 -11.23 -10.70 -12.26
N VAL A 256 -10.00 -11.18 -12.35
CA VAL A 256 -9.05 -10.89 -13.42
C VAL A 256 -8.45 -12.19 -13.95
N ASP A 257 -7.78 -12.16 -15.09
CA ASP A 257 -7.23 -13.38 -15.71
C ASP A 257 -6.03 -13.95 -14.93
N GLU A 258 -5.26 -13.05 -14.29
CA GLU A 258 -4.04 -13.39 -13.55
C GLU A 258 -3.79 -12.42 -12.40
N PRO A 259 -3.05 -12.82 -11.35
CA PRO A 259 -2.71 -11.92 -10.24
C PRO A 259 -1.90 -10.72 -10.72
N LEU A 260 -2.25 -9.52 -10.27
CA LEU A 260 -1.52 -8.29 -10.55
C LEU A 260 -0.53 -7.99 -9.42
N ASP A 261 0.68 -7.54 -9.79
CA ASP A 261 1.71 -7.16 -8.79
C ASP A 261 1.66 -5.67 -8.45
N ASP A 262 1.35 -4.84 -9.45
CA ASP A 262 1.16 -3.40 -9.27
C ASP A 262 0.15 -2.86 -10.28
N PHE A 263 -0.43 -1.69 -9.99
CA PHE A 263 -1.40 -1.04 -10.84
C PHE A 263 -1.49 0.46 -10.59
N PHE A 264 -2.12 1.15 -11.50
CA PHE A 264 -2.50 2.55 -11.38
C PHE A 264 -3.85 2.80 -12.06
N PHE A 265 -4.34 4.04 -12.05
CA PHE A 265 -5.63 4.41 -12.63
C PHE A 265 -5.48 5.35 -13.81
N ASP A 266 -6.48 5.32 -14.69
CA ASP A 266 -6.70 6.45 -15.59
C ASP A 266 -7.13 7.70 -14.80
N PRO A 267 -7.04 8.91 -15.39
CA PRO A 267 -7.35 10.15 -14.67
C PRO A 267 -8.77 10.24 -14.11
N ASP A 268 -9.70 9.47 -14.67
CA ASP A 268 -11.10 9.46 -14.26
C ASP A 268 -11.44 8.32 -13.29
N TYR A 269 -10.46 7.51 -12.88
CA TYR A 269 -10.62 6.34 -12.01
C TYR A 269 -11.70 5.35 -12.50
N ARG A 270 -11.90 5.29 -13.81
CA ARG A 270 -12.80 4.32 -14.47
C ARG A 270 -12.08 3.04 -14.79
N ASN A 271 -10.82 3.15 -15.15
CA ASN A 271 -10.00 2.01 -15.52
C ASN A 271 -8.79 1.91 -14.60
N LEU A 272 -8.46 0.69 -14.27
CA LEU A 272 -7.21 0.30 -13.64
C LEU A 272 -6.29 -0.25 -14.73
N ILE A 273 -5.05 0.17 -14.74
CA ILE A 273 -3.98 -0.35 -15.58
C ILE A 273 -3.06 -1.14 -14.68
N GLY A 274 -2.99 -2.45 -14.86
CA GLY A 274 -2.23 -3.35 -13.99
C GLY A 274 -1.23 -4.19 -14.76
N THR A 275 -0.19 -4.64 -14.07
CA THR A 275 0.83 -5.55 -14.60
C THR A 275 0.98 -6.75 -13.70
N ASN A 276 1.26 -7.92 -14.29
CA ASN A 276 1.67 -9.10 -13.56
C ASN A 276 3.16 -9.04 -13.20
N ARG A 277 3.60 -9.93 -12.33
CA ARG A 277 5.00 -9.97 -11.89
C ARG A 277 6.00 -10.34 -12.98
N GLU A 278 5.57 -11.08 -13.97
CA GLU A 278 6.43 -11.51 -15.09
C GLU A 278 6.67 -10.38 -16.09
N GLY A 279 5.83 -9.32 -16.03
CA GLY A 279 6.02 -8.09 -16.78
C GLY A 279 5.92 -8.28 -18.30
N THR A 280 5.18 -9.28 -18.75
CA THR A 280 5.06 -9.60 -20.19
C THR A 280 3.98 -8.78 -20.88
N LYS A 281 3.00 -8.31 -20.10
CA LYS A 281 1.88 -7.50 -20.60
C LYS A 281 1.25 -6.67 -19.47
N GLY A 282 0.63 -5.57 -19.84
CA GLY A 282 -0.30 -4.84 -19.00
C GLY A 282 -1.73 -5.16 -19.37
N VAL A 283 -2.63 -5.03 -18.41
CA VAL A 283 -4.08 -5.19 -18.60
C VAL A 283 -4.80 -3.93 -18.18
N VAL A 284 -5.86 -3.60 -18.91
CA VAL A 284 -6.78 -2.50 -18.56
C VAL A 284 -8.10 -3.12 -18.10
N ILE A 285 -8.45 -2.85 -16.85
CA ILE A 285 -9.69 -3.34 -16.23
C ILE A 285 -10.64 -2.17 -16.01
N ASN A 286 -11.84 -2.26 -16.55
CA ASN A 286 -12.86 -1.27 -16.25
C ASN A 286 -13.46 -1.54 -14.87
N LEU A 287 -13.32 -0.58 -13.96
CA LEU A 287 -13.76 -0.72 -12.57
C LEU A 287 -15.30 -0.63 -12.40
N ILE A 288 -16.03 -0.15 -13.42
CA ILE A 288 -17.49 -0.11 -13.38
C ILE A 288 -18.06 -1.48 -13.72
N SER A 289 -17.65 -2.03 -14.87
CA SER A 289 -18.13 -3.34 -15.33
C SER A 289 -17.42 -4.52 -14.65
N GLY A 290 -16.22 -4.30 -14.09
CA GLY A 290 -15.37 -5.37 -13.56
C GLY A 290 -14.72 -6.23 -14.66
N GLY A 291 -14.70 -5.77 -15.91
CA GLY A 291 -14.20 -6.52 -17.05
C GLY A 291 -12.88 -5.99 -17.63
N LYS A 292 -12.07 -6.90 -18.19
CA LYS A 292 -10.90 -6.54 -18.98
C LYS A 292 -11.34 -5.87 -20.28
N VAL A 293 -10.80 -4.70 -20.60
CA VAL A 293 -11.13 -3.92 -21.80
C VAL A 293 -9.97 -3.84 -22.80
N ALA A 294 -8.73 -4.03 -22.37
CA ALA A 294 -7.57 -4.03 -23.26
C ALA A 294 -6.38 -4.80 -22.64
N GLU A 295 -5.45 -5.20 -23.49
CA GLU A 295 -4.09 -5.60 -23.14
C GLU A 295 -3.11 -4.62 -23.76
N LEU A 296 -2.04 -4.34 -23.02
CA LEU A 296 -0.96 -3.43 -23.44
C LEU A 296 0.34 -4.23 -23.57
N PRO A 297 1.06 -4.11 -24.70
CA PRO A 297 2.38 -4.71 -24.85
C PRO A 297 3.39 -3.87 -24.06
N LEU A 298 3.64 -4.23 -22.82
CA LEU A 298 4.60 -3.56 -21.96
C LEU A 298 5.88 -4.38 -21.86
N PRO A 299 7.05 -3.79 -22.12
CA PRO A 299 8.33 -4.45 -21.87
C PRO A 299 8.68 -4.34 -20.39
N GLY A 300 8.75 -5.45 -19.69
CA GLY A 300 9.07 -5.48 -18.26
C GLY A 300 7.85 -5.22 -17.36
N MET A 301 8.10 -5.05 -16.05
CA MET A 301 7.10 -4.74 -15.06
C MET A 301 7.26 -3.28 -14.60
N PRO A 302 6.61 -2.31 -15.23
CA PRO A 302 6.65 -0.93 -14.78
C PRO A 302 6.00 -0.82 -13.39
N HIS A 303 6.59 0.02 -12.53
CA HIS A 303 6.01 0.36 -11.23
C HIS A 303 4.89 1.40 -11.42
N LEU A 304 3.72 0.94 -11.87
CA LEU A 304 2.59 1.78 -12.24
C LEU A 304 2.14 2.72 -11.12
N GLY A 305 2.16 2.25 -9.88
CA GLY A 305 1.81 3.06 -8.71
C GLY A 305 2.76 4.23 -8.41
N SER A 306 3.92 4.30 -9.07
CA SER A 306 4.88 5.42 -8.99
C SER A 306 4.80 6.36 -10.20
N GLY A 307 3.81 6.16 -11.08
CA GLY A 307 3.64 6.96 -12.29
C GLY A 307 3.16 8.38 -12.01
N ILE A 308 3.45 9.26 -12.95
CA ILE A 308 2.93 10.63 -12.97
C ILE A 308 2.05 10.86 -14.20
N THR A 309 1.05 11.69 -14.06
CA THR A 309 0.14 12.05 -15.16
C THR A 309 0.19 13.55 -15.43
N TRP A 310 0.10 13.94 -16.71
CA TRP A 310 0.02 15.36 -17.12
C TRP A 310 -0.70 15.52 -18.46
N ASP A 311 -1.02 16.76 -18.80
CA ASP A 311 -1.57 17.09 -20.11
C ASP A 311 -0.44 17.37 -21.11
N TRP A 312 -0.40 16.59 -22.20
CA TRP A 312 0.54 16.79 -23.32
C TRP A 312 -0.22 17.06 -24.59
N ASN A 313 -0.14 18.32 -25.10
CA ASN A 313 -0.84 18.76 -26.30
C ASN A 313 -2.35 18.43 -26.32
N GLY A 314 -3.03 18.59 -25.16
CA GLY A 314 -4.45 18.31 -25.02
C GLY A 314 -4.81 16.82 -24.83
N VAL A 315 -3.80 15.97 -24.68
CA VAL A 315 -3.97 14.53 -24.37
C VAL A 315 -3.43 14.27 -22.97
N LYS A 316 -4.21 13.58 -22.13
CA LYS A 316 -3.72 13.10 -20.85
C LYS A 316 -2.76 11.94 -21.09
N VAL A 317 -1.55 12.08 -20.58
CA VAL A 317 -0.50 11.08 -20.68
C VAL A 317 -0.04 10.65 -19.29
N MET A 318 0.54 9.49 -19.22
CA MET A 318 1.14 8.92 -18.00
C MET A 318 2.52 8.38 -18.33
N ALA A 319 3.48 8.68 -17.48
CA ALA A 319 4.78 8.02 -17.47
C ALA A 319 4.94 7.22 -16.19
N THR A 320 5.55 6.05 -16.32
CA THR A 320 5.85 5.16 -15.19
C THR A 320 7.26 4.60 -15.37
N PRO A 321 8.04 4.46 -14.28
CA PRO A 321 9.38 3.90 -14.32
C PRO A 321 9.38 2.41 -14.64
#